data_224e6ed5d2f0d023826feb473844fd58
#
_entry.id   224e6ed5d2f0d023826feb473844fd58
#
_cell.length_a   1.000
_cell.length_b   1.000
_cell.length_c   1.000
_cell.angle_alpha   90.00
_cell.angle_beta   90.00
_cell.angle_gamma   90.00
#
_symmetry.space_group_name_H-M   'P 1'
#
loop_
_entity.id
_entity.type
_entity.pdbx_description
1 polymer ?
#
loop_
_entity_poly.entity_id
_entity_poly.type
_entity_poly.pdbx_seq_one_letter_code
_entity_poly.pdbx_strand_id
1 'polypeptide(L)'
;MICINNFIDKQLQTWNLAADNYRNLATVRRREIVVDGAHFVLQFNPSRIRSTAAKITANEVALRPCFLCPQNRPSEQMIEQWRNYCILVNPYPIFSKHLTIVSQKHERQEVLKYLDDMAQLAVEMPQMAIFFNGSECGASAPDHRHFQAGGIDEWPLFADYKKFSKVIFESNKYILSESDETFRKIYKYYTIDLNNINEIKESIEQKLKEYKRDESMLNIITTYSKDENAINMYVVIRKAFRPSQYYADSCEKILISPASAEVGGILITPREEDFQKITTEDIKSIFSQVCF
;
A
#
# COMPACT_ATOMS: atom_id res chain seq x y z
N MET A 1 -15.14 3.72 17.98
CA MET A 1 -13.96 2.89 17.56
C MET A 1 -14.47 1.65 16.86
N ILE A 2 -14.02 1.42 15.62
CA ILE A 2 -14.48 0.27 14.81
C ILE A 2 -13.83 -1.00 15.35
N CYS A 3 -14.65 -2.00 15.68
CA CYS A 3 -14.13 -3.32 16.05
C CYS A 3 -13.82 -4.10 14.76
N ILE A 4 -12.61 -3.90 14.21
CA ILE A 4 -12.18 -4.42 12.90
C ILE A 4 -12.36 -5.94 12.79
N ASN A 5 -11.98 -6.70 13.83
CA ASN A 5 -12.12 -8.15 13.81
C ASN A 5 -13.59 -8.54 13.64
N ASN A 6 -14.48 -7.99 14.45
CA ASN A 6 -15.91 -8.28 14.38
C ASN A 6 -16.53 -7.85 13.03
N PHE A 7 -16.05 -6.75 12.45
CA PHE A 7 -16.51 -6.28 11.13
C PHE A 7 -16.10 -7.27 10.02
N ILE A 8 -14.82 -7.70 10.01
CA ILE A 8 -14.33 -8.69 9.05
C ILE A 8 -15.06 -10.02 9.25
N ASP A 9 -15.16 -10.52 10.49
CA ASP A 9 -15.81 -11.81 10.79
C ASP A 9 -17.28 -11.84 10.32
N LYS A 10 -18.05 -10.78 10.55
CA LYS A 10 -19.42 -10.65 10.07
C LYS A 10 -19.49 -10.64 8.54
N GLN A 11 -18.59 -9.92 7.88
CA GLN A 11 -18.53 -9.86 6.42
C GLN A 11 -18.24 -11.24 5.83
N LEU A 12 -17.33 -12.00 6.42
CA LEU A 12 -16.99 -13.34 5.94
C LEU A 12 -18.13 -14.37 6.14
N GLN A 13 -19.03 -14.13 7.08
CA GLN A 13 -20.23 -14.95 7.26
C GLN A 13 -21.30 -14.69 6.20
N THR A 14 -21.32 -13.48 5.62
CA THR A 14 -22.42 -13.05 4.72
C THR A 14 -21.99 -12.94 3.25
N TRP A 15 -20.71 -13.04 2.92
CA TRP A 15 -20.18 -12.89 1.57
C TRP A 15 -19.21 -14.00 1.18
N ASN A 16 -19.71 -15.02 0.49
CA ASN A 16 -18.94 -16.21 0.12
C ASN A 16 -17.66 -15.91 -0.64
N LEU A 17 -17.68 -14.96 -1.60
CA LEU A 17 -16.48 -14.57 -2.36
C LEU A 17 -15.36 -14.12 -1.42
N ALA A 18 -15.66 -13.25 -0.47
CA ALA A 18 -14.68 -12.77 0.50
C ALA A 18 -14.22 -13.92 1.41
N ALA A 19 -15.15 -14.72 1.93
CA ALA A 19 -14.84 -15.87 2.80
C ALA A 19 -13.88 -16.84 2.12
N ASP A 20 -14.14 -17.21 0.85
CA ASP A 20 -13.30 -18.12 0.09
C ASP A 20 -11.89 -17.56 -0.12
N ASN A 21 -11.79 -16.26 -0.49
CA ASN A 21 -10.51 -15.63 -0.71
C ASN A 21 -9.69 -15.46 0.59
N TYR A 22 -10.32 -15.20 1.73
CA TYR A 22 -9.64 -15.19 3.03
C TYR A 22 -9.18 -16.59 3.45
N ARG A 23 -9.98 -17.63 3.22
CA ARG A 23 -9.53 -19.03 3.43
C ARG A 23 -8.35 -19.39 2.53
N ASN A 24 -8.40 -19.01 1.27
CA ASN A 24 -7.31 -19.23 0.32
C ASN A 24 -6.04 -18.47 0.76
N LEU A 25 -6.16 -17.24 1.26
CA LEU A 25 -5.02 -16.46 1.78
C LEU A 25 -4.32 -17.17 2.94
N ALA A 26 -5.06 -17.86 3.81
CA ALA A 26 -4.48 -18.61 4.92
C ALA A 26 -3.59 -19.79 4.46
N THR A 27 -3.77 -20.27 3.23
CA THR A 27 -3.04 -21.39 2.65
C THR A 27 -2.03 -21.00 1.58
N VAL A 28 -1.86 -19.70 1.28
CA VAL A 28 -0.87 -19.25 0.29
C VAL A 28 0.54 -19.60 0.75
N ARG A 29 1.37 -20.01 -0.20
CA ARG A 29 2.79 -20.24 0.06
C ARG A 29 3.51 -18.92 0.23
N ARG A 30 4.40 -18.87 1.23
CA ARG A 30 5.28 -17.73 1.49
C ARG A 30 6.71 -18.20 1.58
N ARG A 31 7.65 -17.38 1.16
CA ARG A 31 9.08 -17.55 1.42
C ARG A 31 9.72 -16.19 1.70
N GLU A 32 10.73 -16.21 2.53
CA GLU A 32 11.49 -15.01 2.86
C GLU A 32 12.72 -14.90 1.95
N ILE A 33 13.05 -13.66 1.59
CA ILE A 33 14.29 -13.30 0.89
C ILE A 33 14.87 -12.09 1.62
N VAL A 34 16.15 -12.14 1.90
CA VAL A 34 16.89 -11.01 2.48
C VAL A 34 17.70 -10.34 1.39
N VAL A 35 17.51 -9.04 1.20
CA VAL A 35 18.20 -8.22 0.20
C VAL A 35 18.92 -7.09 0.93
N ASP A 36 20.25 -7.13 0.97
CA ASP A 36 21.10 -6.15 1.67
C ASP A 36 20.67 -5.88 3.12
N GLY A 37 20.17 -6.92 3.81
CA GLY A 37 19.70 -6.86 5.20
C GLY A 37 18.21 -6.54 5.36
N ALA A 38 17.53 -6.09 4.32
CA ALA A 38 16.09 -5.89 4.33
C ALA A 38 15.34 -7.21 4.04
N HIS A 39 14.33 -7.51 4.86
CA HIS A 39 13.50 -8.70 4.67
C HIS A 39 12.36 -8.44 3.68
N PHE A 40 12.14 -9.39 2.80
CA PHE A 40 10.99 -9.46 1.90
C PHE A 40 10.28 -10.79 2.06
N VAL A 41 8.96 -10.74 2.07
CA VAL A 41 8.09 -11.93 2.04
C VAL A 41 7.49 -12.04 0.65
N LEU A 42 7.90 -13.04 -0.11
CA LEU A 42 7.18 -13.41 -1.34
C LEU A 42 5.93 -14.17 -0.97
N GLN A 43 4.82 -13.78 -1.57
CA GLN A 43 3.52 -14.43 -1.40
C GLN A 43 2.99 -14.92 -2.74
N PHE A 44 2.88 -16.25 -2.92
CA PHE A 44 2.21 -16.83 -4.07
C PHE A 44 0.69 -16.74 -3.89
N ASN A 45 0.06 -15.78 -4.54
CA ASN A 45 -1.37 -15.52 -4.40
C ASN A 45 -2.07 -15.45 -5.77
N PRO A 46 -2.53 -16.60 -6.32
CA PRO A 46 -3.18 -16.64 -7.63
C PRO A 46 -4.44 -15.79 -7.75
N SER A 47 -5.15 -15.55 -6.63
CA SER A 47 -6.38 -14.72 -6.65
C SER A 47 -6.09 -13.26 -7.03
N ARG A 48 -4.83 -12.83 -6.93
CA ARG A 48 -4.38 -11.48 -7.28
C ARG A 48 -4.07 -11.27 -8.77
N ILE A 49 -4.18 -12.32 -9.60
CA ILE A 49 -3.83 -12.24 -11.04
C ILE A 49 -4.55 -11.07 -11.74
N ARG A 50 -5.84 -10.87 -11.45
CA ARG A 50 -6.64 -9.80 -12.05
C ARG A 50 -6.17 -8.41 -11.65
N SER A 51 -5.83 -8.19 -10.37
CA SER A 51 -5.37 -6.88 -9.89
C SER A 51 -3.92 -6.60 -10.30
N THR A 52 -3.03 -7.60 -10.27
CA THR A 52 -1.65 -7.43 -10.73
C THR A 52 -1.57 -7.17 -12.24
N ALA A 53 -2.40 -7.87 -13.03
CA ALA A 53 -2.50 -7.69 -14.47
C ALA A 53 -3.49 -6.59 -14.90
N ALA A 54 -4.04 -5.80 -13.96
CA ALA A 54 -5.04 -4.79 -14.28
C ALA A 54 -4.50 -3.79 -15.31
N LYS A 55 -5.32 -3.55 -16.32
CA LYS A 55 -5.11 -2.49 -17.27
C LYS A 55 -5.73 -1.22 -16.71
N ILE A 56 -4.91 -0.21 -16.46
CA ILE A 56 -5.31 1.05 -15.83
C ILE A 56 -4.96 2.27 -16.70
N THR A 57 -4.92 2.08 -18.02
CA THR A 57 -4.82 3.23 -18.93
C THR A 57 -6.07 4.11 -18.80
N ALA A 58 -5.93 5.41 -19.05
CA ALA A 58 -7.04 6.34 -18.95
C ALA A 58 -8.27 5.90 -19.75
N ASN A 59 -8.07 5.33 -20.95
CA ASN A 59 -9.15 4.80 -21.78
C ASN A 59 -9.84 3.59 -21.15
N GLU A 60 -9.09 2.66 -20.56
CA GLU A 60 -9.66 1.46 -19.93
C GLU A 60 -10.41 1.78 -18.64
N VAL A 61 -9.91 2.75 -17.87
CA VAL A 61 -10.58 3.27 -16.67
C VAL A 61 -11.89 3.96 -17.04
N ALA A 62 -11.89 4.80 -18.10
CA ALA A 62 -13.09 5.52 -18.54
C ALA A 62 -14.20 4.60 -19.09
N LEU A 63 -13.83 3.42 -19.61
CA LEU A 63 -14.78 2.47 -20.22
C LEU A 63 -15.42 1.51 -19.20
N ARG A 64 -14.94 1.45 -17.96
CA ARG A 64 -15.47 0.54 -16.94
C ARG A 64 -16.28 1.28 -15.88
N PRO A 65 -17.35 0.66 -15.34
CA PRO A 65 -17.97 1.15 -14.12
C PRO A 65 -16.96 1.14 -12.97
N CYS A 66 -16.90 2.22 -12.19
CA CYS A 66 -16.06 2.26 -11.01
C CYS A 66 -16.62 1.32 -9.93
N PHE A 67 -15.89 0.25 -9.60
CA PHE A 67 -16.31 -0.76 -8.63
C PHE A 67 -16.34 -0.24 -7.17
N LEU A 68 -15.77 0.93 -6.90
CA LEU A 68 -15.82 1.57 -5.59
C LEU A 68 -17.06 2.46 -5.40
N CYS A 69 -17.75 2.83 -6.49
CA CYS A 69 -18.96 3.60 -6.40
C CYS A 69 -20.12 2.77 -5.81
N PRO A 70 -20.99 3.35 -4.97
CA PRO A 70 -22.05 2.63 -4.26
C PRO A 70 -22.94 1.78 -5.17
N GLN A 71 -23.31 2.30 -6.35
CA GLN A 71 -24.18 1.60 -7.31
C GLN A 71 -23.56 0.38 -7.99
N ASN A 72 -22.24 0.22 -7.89
CA ASN A 72 -21.50 -0.89 -8.52
C ASN A 72 -20.92 -1.87 -7.50
N ARG A 73 -21.13 -1.63 -6.20
CA ARG A 73 -20.68 -2.54 -5.14
C ARG A 73 -21.61 -3.75 -5.06
N PRO A 74 -21.06 -4.95 -4.73
CA PRO A 74 -21.90 -6.10 -4.40
C PRO A 74 -22.84 -5.80 -3.23
N SER A 75 -24.08 -6.29 -3.31
CA SER A 75 -25.09 -6.08 -2.26
C SER A 75 -24.68 -6.70 -0.91
N GLU A 76 -23.85 -7.76 -0.95
CA GLU A 76 -23.33 -8.46 0.22
C GLU A 76 -22.23 -7.70 0.93
N GLN A 77 -21.61 -6.71 0.28
CA GLN A 77 -20.49 -5.96 0.85
C GLN A 77 -20.96 -5.00 1.94
N MET A 78 -20.68 -5.34 3.19
CA MET A 78 -21.00 -4.52 4.36
C MET A 78 -20.17 -3.24 4.36
N ILE A 79 -20.73 -2.19 4.98
CA ILE A 79 -20.15 -0.86 5.05
C ILE A 79 -20.12 -0.40 6.51
N GLU A 80 -18.94 0.05 6.96
CA GLU A 80 -18.81 0.89 8.14
C GLU A 80 -18.50 2.32 7.72
N GLN A 81 -19.14 3.29 8.37
CA GLN A 81 -18.96 4.70 8.04
C GLN A 81 -17.88 5.34 8.91
N TRP A 82 -17.00 6.10 8.28
CA TRP A 82 -16.04 6.93 8.97
C TRP A 82 -15.91 8.29 8.28
N ARG A 83 -16.38 9.35 8.91
CA ARG A 83 -16.43 10.71 8.30
C ARG A 83 -17.05 10.64 6.89
N ASN A 84 -16.32 11.10 5.87
CA ASN A 84 -16.72 11.08 4.46
C ASN A 84 -16.25 9.82 3.71
N TYR A 85 -15.97 8.74 4.44
CA TYR A 85 -15.50 7.48 3.87
C TYR A 85 -16.39 6.30 4.23
N CYS A 86 -16.39 5.33 3.34
CA CYS A 86 -16.91 3.99 3.59
C CYS A 86 -15.75 3.04 3.82
N ILE A 87 -15.73 2.33 4.94
CA ILE A 87 -14.77 1.26 5.21
C ILE A 87 -15.41 -0.05 4.78
N LEU A 88 -14.71 -0.77 3.92
CA LEU A 88 -15.14 -2.01 3.28
C LEU A 88 -14.11 -3.11 3.56
N VAL A 89 -14.56 -4.35 3.71
CA VAL A 89 -13.64 -5.50 3.69
C VAL A 89 -13.16 -5.72 2.25
N ASN A 90 -11.85 -5.81 2.04
CA ASN A 90 -11.30 -6.07 0.72
C ASN A 90 -11.55 -7.54 0.35
N PRO A 91 -12.28 -7.84 -0.74
CA PRO A 91 -12.63 -9.22 -1.09
C PRO A 91 -11.48 -10.04 -1.69
N TYR A 92 -10.36 -9.39 -2.02
CA TYR A 92 -9.15 -10.03 -2.54
C TYR A 92 -7.96 -9.72 -1.63
N PRO A 93 -7.90 -10.29 -0.43
CA PRO A 93 -6.94 -9.90 0.59
C PRO A 93 -5.50 -10.28 0.23
N ILE A 94 -4.56 -9.48 0.73
CA ILE A 94 -3.12 -9.77 0.79
C ILE A 94 -2.63 -9.83 2.24
N PHE A 95 -3.44 -9.29 3.15
CA PHE A 95 -3.25 -9.31 4.60
C PHE A 95 -4.37 -10.10 5.26
N SER A 96 -4.10 -10.69 6.42
CA SER A 96 -5.12 -11.39 7.24
C SER A 96 -6.27 -10.46 7.65
N LYS A 97 -5.99 -9.17 7.76
CA LYS A 97 -6.97 -8.09 7.91
C LYS A 97 -6.73 -7.08 6.80
N HIS A 98 -7.63 -7.00 5.84
CA HIS A 98 -7.47 -6.12 4.68
C HIS A 98 -8.75 -5.31 4.43
N LEU A 99 -8.65 -3.99 4.56
CA LEU A 99 -9.76 -3.06 4.35
C LEU A 99 -9.48 -2.15 3.16
N THR A 100 -10.56 -1.67 2.54
CA THR A 100 -10.53 -0.58 1.57
C THR A 100 -11.37 0.57 2.11
N ILE A 101 -10.79 1.76 2.24
CA ILE A 101 -11.39 2.95 2.85
C ILE A 101 -11.65 3.95 1.73
N VAL A 102 -12.89 4.02 1.28
CA VAL A 102 -13.30 4.66 0.03
C VAL A 102 -13.97 5.98 0.30
N SER A 103 -13.58 7.05 -0.40
CA SER A 103 -14.33 8.31 -0.40
C SER A 103 -15.78 8.06 -0.82
N GLN A 104 -16.74 8.68 -0.14
CA GLN A 104 -18.14 8.61 -0.55
C GLN A 104 -18.40 9.28 -1.91
N LYS A 105 -17.54 10.21 -2.30
CA LYS A 105 -17.60 10.87 -3.61
C LYS A 105 -16.64 10.21 -4.58
N HIS A 106 -17.06 10.08 -5.83
CA HIS A 106 -16.18 9.69 -6.93
C HIS A 106 -15.29 10.89 -7.27
N GLU A 107 -14.05 10.85 -6.81
CA GLU A 107 -13.06 11.91 -6.97
C GLU A 107 -11.67 11.31 -7.16
N ARG A 108 -10.76 12.08 -7.76
CA ARG A 108 -9.42 11.59 -8.15
C ARG A 108 -8.65 10.97 -6.98
N GLN A 109 -7.79 10.03 -7.29
CA GLN A 109 -6.87 9.37 -6.37
C GLN A 109 -5.73 10.33 -5.99
N GLU A 110 -6.01 11.20 -5.03
CA GLU A 110 -5.11 12.21 -4.46
C GLU A 110 -4.96 11.96 -2.96
N VAL A 111 -3.81 12.34 -2.36
CA VAL A 111 -3.55 12.09 -0.93
C VAL A 111 -3.10 13.32 -0.17
N LEU A 112 -2.34 14.24 -0.78
CA LEU A 112 -1.72 15.34 -0.06
C LEU A 112 -2.74 16.25 0.66
N LYS A 113 -3.91 16.42 0.07
CA LYS A 113 -5.03 17.16 0.67
C LYS A 113 -5.71 16.39 1.82
N TYR A 114 -5.45 15.09 1.96
CA TYR A 114 -6.13 14.18 2.87
C TYR A 114 -5.15 13.41 3.78
N LEU A 115 -3.92 13.92 3.94
CA LEU A 115 -2.92 13.33 4.84
C LEU A 115 -3.39 13.31 6.29
N ASP A 116 -4.15 14.34 6.72
CA ASP A 116 -4.76 14.37 8.05
C ASP A 116 -5.74 13.22 8.27
N ASP A 117 -6.58 12.92 7.27
CA ASP A 117 -7.51 11.78 7.34
C ASP A 117 -6.74 10.46 7.43
N MET A 118 -5.65 10.31 6.66
CA MET A 118 -4.81 9.12 6.69
C MET A 118 -4.12 8.94 8.05
N ALA A 119 -3.58 10.01 8.63
CA ALA A 119 -2.99 10.01 9.95
C ALA A 119 -4.00 9.70 11.06
N GLN A 120 -5.19 10.31 10.99
CA GLN A 120 -6.26 10.08 11.95
C GLN A 120 -6.78 8.63 11.89
N LEU A 121 -6.89 8.05 10.70
CA LEU A 121 -7.23 6.63 10.53
C LEU A 121 -6.21 5.72 11.21
N ALA A 122 -4.91 6.03 11.11
CA ALA A 122 -3.88 5.25 11.80
C ALA A 122 -4.02 5.34 13.33
N VAL A 123 -4.32 6.51 13.88
CA VAL A 123 -4.59 6.70 15.32
C VAL A 123 -5.80 5.90 15.78
N GLU A 124 -6.87 5.90 15.01
CA GLU A 124 -8.12 5.19 15.36
C GLU A 124 -8.06 3.68 15.12
N MET A 125 -7.16 3.22 14.26
CA MET A 125 -6.91 1.81 13.94
C MET A 125 -5.45 1.41 14.16
N PRO A 126 -4.90 1.53 15.39
CA PRO A 126 -3.46 1.36 15.65
C PRO A 126 -2.93 -0.06 15.40
N GLN A 127 -3.81 -1.05 15.24
CA GLN A 127 -3.46 -2.41 14.81
C GLN A 127 -3.37 -2.57 13.29
N MET A 128 -3.55 -1.49 12.54
CA MET A 128 -3.51 -1.48 11.09
C MET A 128 -2.44 -0.51 10.59
N ALA A 129 -1.81 -0.85 9.47
CA ALA A 129 -1.08 0.09 8.66
C ALA A 129 -2.03 0.64 7.58
N ILE A 130 -2.22 1.95 7.55
CA ILE A 130 -3.03 2.64 6.52
C ILE A 130 -2.11 2.94 5.35
N PHE A 131 -2.51 2.60 4.13
CA PHE A 131 -1.67 2.83 2.97
C PHE A 131 -2.40 3.42 1.78
N PHE A 132 -1.65 4.17 0.99
CA PHE A 132 -2.09 4.84 -0.22
C PHE A 132 -1.23 4.43 -1.42
N ASN A 133 -1.89 4.16 -2.53
CA ASN A 133 -1.26 3.98 -3.83
C ASN A 133 -1.69 5.12 -4.75
N GLY A 134 -0.73 5.86 -5.27
CA GLY A 134 -1.01 6.91 -6.25
C GLY A 134 -1.59 6.34 -7.54
N SER A 135 -2.26 7.18 -8.31
CA SER A 135 -2.98 6.77 -9.53
C SER A 135 -2.09 6.12 -10.59
N GLU A 136 -0.79 6.46 -10.60
CA GLU A 136 0.21 5.92 -11.52
C GLU A 136 1.25 5.00 -10.87
N CYS A 137 1.00 4.55 -9.64
CA CYS A 137 1.90 3.65 -8.91
C CYS A 137 1.18 2.63 -8.02
N GLY A 138 0.16 1.97 -8.57
CA GLY A 138 -0.44 0.78 -7.98
C GLY A 138 -1.89 0.90 -7.55
N ALA A 139 -2.55 2.06 -7.69
CA ALA A 139 -4.00 2.15 -7.47
C ALA A 139 -4.77 1.33 -8.51
N SER A 140 -5.63 0.41 -8.05
CA SER A 140 -6.52 -0.37 -8.94
C SER A 140 -7.76 0.42 -9.39
N ALA A 141 -8.11 1.50 -8.66
CA ALA A 141 -9.13 2.48 -9.02
C ALA A 141 -8.49 3.89 -9.01
N PRO A 142 -7.72 4.26 -10.04
CA PRO A 142 -7.00 5.54 -10.10
C PRO A 142 -7.92 6.76 -10.23
N ASP A 143 -9.19 6.53 -10.53
CA ASP A 143 -10.25 7.49 -10.71
C ASP A 143 -11.12 7.71 -9.45
N HIS A 144 -10.93 6.92 -8.38
CA HIS A 144 -11.73 7.02 -7.17
C HIS A 144 -10.84 6.97 -5.92
N ARG A 145 -10.79 8.06 -5.17
CA ARG A 145 -9.96 8.18 -3.98
C ARG A 145 -10.29 7.14 -2.92
N HIS A 146 -9.27 6.43 -2.52
CA HIS A 146 -9.35 5.42 -1.47
C HIS A 146 -8.00 5.24 -0.78
N PHE A 147 -8.06 4.88 0.48
CA PHE A 147 -6.96 4.27 1.21
C PHE A 147 -7.21 2.77 1.35
N GLN A 148 -6.21 2.06 1.79
CA GLN A 148 -6.34 0.68 2.21
C GLN A 148 -5.74 0.53 3.61
N ALA A 149 -6.09 -0.56 4.32
CA ALA A 149 -5.50 -0.89 5.60
C ALA A 149 -5.18 -2.37 5.66
N GLY A 150 -3.95 -2.69 6.12
CA GLY A 150 -3.47 -4.05 6.34
C GLY A 150 -3.04 -4.26 7.77
N GLY A 151 -3.07 -5.51 8.29
CA GLY A 151 -2.59 -5.82 9.63
C GLY A 151 -1.15 -5.34 9.85
N ILE A 152 -0.89 -4.61 10.93
CA ILE A 152 0.40 -3.94 11.17
C ILE A 152 1.56 -4.93 11.29
N ASP A 153 1.31 -6.10 11.87
CA ASP A 153 2.33 -7.11 12.16
C ASP A 153 2.82 -7.88 10.91
N GLU A 154 2.16 -7.65 9.77
CA GLU A 154 2.48 -8.37 8.53
C GLU A 154 3.52 -7.67 7.63
N TRP A 155 4.04 -6.49 8.03
CA TRP A 155 4.91 -5.66 7.20
C TRP A 155 6.39 -5.79 7.62
N PRO A 156 7.26 -6.41 6.81
CA PRO A 156 8.69 -6.52 7.09
C PRO A 156 9.38 -5.17 7.27
N LEU A 157 8.95 -4.16 6.54
CA LEU A 157 9.50 -2.80 6.58
C LEU A 157 9.64 -2.24 8.00
N PHE A 158 8.63 -2.43 8.86
CA PHE A 158 8.61 -1.77 10.16
C PHE A 158 9.67 -2.31 11.12
N ALA A 159 9.98 -3.62 11.04
CA ALA A 159 11.03 -4.25 11.84
C ALA A 159 12.43 -3.86 11.38
N ASP A 160 12.60 -3.63 10.10
CA ASP A 160 13.93 -3.47 9.50
C ASP A 160 14.34 -2.02 9.29
N TYR A 161 13.39 -1.09 9.11
CA TYR A 161 13.69 0.29 8.69
C TYR A 161 14.78 0.98 9.54
N LYS A 162 14.74 0.78 10.86
CA LYS A 162 15.74 1.38 11.77
C LYS A 162 17.17 0.88 11.53
N LYS A 163 17.33 -0.31 10.92
CA LYS A 163 18.65 -0.93 10.69
C LYS A 163 19.41 -0.28 9.53
N PHE A 164 18.67 0.30 8.57
CA PHE A 164 19.22 0.86 7.34
C PHE A 164 18.66 2.25 7.04
N SER A 165 18.50 3.08 8.06
CA SER A 165 18.03 4.45 7.90
C SER A 165 18.82 5.41 8.76
N LYS A 166 18.93 6.66 8.30
CA LYS A 166 19.55 7.77 9.02
C LYS A 166 18.60 8.95 9.09
N VAL A 167 18.68 9.71 10.19
CA VAL A 167 18.00 11.00 10.33
C VAL A 167 18.69 12.02 9.42
N ILE A 168 17.90 12.71 8.60
CA ILE A 168 18.36 13.77 7.69
C ILE A 168 17.81 15.15 8.05
N PHE A 169 16.78 15.22 8.89
CA PHE A 169 16.21 16.45 9.41
C PHE A 169 15.50 16.20 10.74
N GLU A 170 15.63 17.13 11.67
CA GLU A 170 14.95 17.10 12.97
C GLU A 170 14.49 18.50 13.36
N SER A 171 13.28 18.61 13.86
CA SER A 171 12.67 19.82 14.39
C SER A 171 11.76 19.49 15.59
N ASN A 172 11.17 20.50 16.20
CA ASN A 172 10.15 20.30 17.23
C ASN A 172 8.79 19.81 16.67
N LYS A 173 8.63 19.72 15.35
CA LYS A 173 7.40 19.31 14.67
C LYS A 173 7.47 17.88 14.20
N TYR A 174 8.56 17.51 13.53
CA TYR A 174 8.76 16.15 13.03
C TYR A 174 10.25 15.82 12.86
N ILE A 175 10.52 14.52 12.84
CA ILE A 175 11.82 13.95 12.47
C ILE A 175 11.65 13.30 11.10
N LEU A 176 12.56 13.58 10.17
CA LEU A 176 12.66 12.94 8.87
C LEU A 176 13.92 12.08 8.79
N SER A 177 13.74 10.82 8.49
CA SER A 177 14.82 9.89 8.15
C SER A 177 14.66 9.37 6.72
N GLU A 178 15.77 8.93 6.13
CA GLU A 178 15.76 8.25 4.83
C GLU A 178 16.46 6.89 4.92
N SER A 179 16.02 5.94 4.09
CA SER A 179 16.70 4.64 3.97
C SER A 179 18.05 4.79 3.25
N ASP A 180 19.02 3.98 3.66
CA ASP A 180 20.33 3.87 3.00
C ASP A 180 20.34 2.76 1.92
N GLU A 181 19.18 2.14 1.62
CA GLU A 181 19.07 1.13 0.57
C GLU A 181 19.42 1.72 -0.81
N THR A 182 20.22 0.99 -1.59
CA THR A 182 20.68 1.43 -2.92
C THR A 182 19.64 1.22 -4.02
N PHE A 183 18.63 0.40 -3.76
CA PHE A 183 17.63 -0.01 -4.76
C PHE A 183 16.24 0.59 -4.51
N ARG A 184 15.99 1.12 -3.29
CA ARG A 184 14.68 1.66 -2.90
C ARG A 184 14.86 2.75 -1.86
N LYS A 185 14.50 3.99 -2.17
CA LYS A 185 14.53 5.09 -1.20
C LYS A 185 13.18 5.26 -0.50
N ILE A 186 13.20 5.15 0.81
CA ILE A 186 12.04 5.34 1.69
C ILE A 186 12.34 6.51 2.63
N TYR A 187 11.44 7.49 2.66
CA TYR A 187 11.44 8.57 3.64
C TYR A 187 10.49 8.22 4.76
N LYS A 188 10.91 8.37 6.02
CA LYS A 188 10.05 8.21 7.18
C LYS A 188 9.92 9.51 7.93
N TYR A 189 8.70 10.00 8.04
CA TYR A 189 8.30 11.10 8.90
C TYR A 189 7.78 10.53 10.22
N TYR A 190 8.26 11.08 11.33
CA TYR A 190 7.85 10.75 12.69
C TYR A 190 7.36 12.02 13.37
N THR A 191 6.15 12.00 13.94
CA THR A 191 5.60 13.10 14.75
C THR A 191 4.71 12.57 15.86
N ILE A 192 4.72 13.28 16.98
CA ILE A 192 3.84 12.99 18.14
C ILE A 192 2.58 13.87 18.15
N ASP A 193 2.44 14.78 17.18
CA ASP A 193 1.33 15.72 17.11
C ASP A 193 0.71 15.73 15.71
N LEU A 194 -0.59 15.44 15.63
CA LEU A 194 -1.38 15.51 14.38
C LEU A 194 -1.39 16.90 13.75
N ASN A 195 -1.27 17.96 14.55
CA ASN A 195 -1.24 19.32 14.03
C ASN A 195 -0.02 19.59 13.12
N ASN A 196 1.01 18.75 13.19
CA ASN A 196 2.22 18.85 12.38
C ASN A 196 2.10 18.18 10.99
N ILE A 197 0.95 17.61 10.65
CA ILE A 197 0.76 16.93 9.35
C ILE A 197 0.88 17.89 8.17
N ASN A 198 0.52 19.17 8.34
CA ASN A 198 0.67 20.16 7.30
C ASN A 198 2.14 20.42 6.94
N GLU A 199 3.04 20.46 7.92
CA GLU A 199 4.47 20.63 7.69
C GLU A 199 5.09 19.40 7.04
N ILE A 200 4.61 18.20 7.41
CA ILE A 200 4.99 16.95 6.74
C ILE A 200 4.54 16.99 5.28
N LYS A 201 3.30 17.43 5.00
CA LYS A 201 2.80 17.62 3.64
C LYS A 201 3.68 18.54 2.82
N GLU A 202 4.02 19.73 3.34
CA GLU A 202 4.90 20.68 2.67
C GLU A 202 6.27 20.08 2.35
N SER A 203 6.82 19.28 3.28
CA SER A 203 8.07 18.57 3.07
C SER A 203 7.94 17.49 1.97
N ILE A 204 6.84 16.76 1.92
CA ILE A 204 6.58 15.79 0.84
C ILE A 204 6.43 16.50 -0.51
N GLU A 205 5.71 17.62 -0.56
CA GLU A 205 5.56 18.44 -1.78
C GLU A 205 6.92 18.95 -2.29
N GLN A 206 7.80 19.37 -1.38
CA GLN A 206 9.17 19.78 -1.73
C GLN A 206 9.95 18.60 -2.32
N LYS A 207 9.90 17.42 -1.70
CA LYS A 207 10.53 16.20 -2.23
C LYS A 207 10.00 15.83 -3.61
N LEU A 208 8.70 15.91 -3.83
CA LEU A 208 8.12 15.66 -5.16
C LEU A 208 8.68 16.62 -6.22
N LYS A 209 8.82 17.90 -5.89
CA LYS A 209 9.45 18.90 -6.79
C LYS A 209 10.91 18.55 -7.09
N GLU A 210 11.69 18.15 -6.09
CA GLU A 210 13.09 17.71 -6.25
C GLU A 210 13.19 16.55 -7.25
N TYR A 211 12.26 15.57 -7.18
CA TYR A 211 12.21 14.42 -8.08
C TYR A 211 11.45 14.68 -9.38
N LYS A 212 10.89 15.87 -9.59
CA LYS A 212 10.03 16.23 -10.73
C LYS A 212 8.86 15.23 -10.89
N ARG A 213 8.16 14.98 -9.80
CA ARG A 213 6.99 14.10 -9.68
C ARG A 213 5.84 14.84 -9.03
N ASP A 214 4.64 14.27 -9.13
CA ASP A 214 3.44 14.65 -8.40
C ASP A 214 2.93 13.49 -7.56
N GLU A 215 1.82 13.69 -6.86
CA GLU A 215 1.25 12.70 -5.95
C GLU A 215 0.69 11.43 -6.64
N SER A 216 0.54 11.43 -7.98
CA SER A 216 0.20 10.21 -8.73
C SER A 216 1.27 9.13 -8.60
N MET A 217 2.51 9.55 -8.30
CA MET A 217 3.69 8.71 -8.14
C MET A 217 4.12 8.52 -6.68
N LEU A 218 3.17 8.58 -5.73
CA LEU A 218 3.41 8.33 -4.31
C LEU A 218 2.86 6.99 -3.85
N ASN A 219 3.68 6.26 -3.08
CA ASN A 219 3.19 5.25 -2.14
C ASN A 219 3.44 5.76 -0.71
N ILE A 220 2.41 5.70 0.13
CA ILE A 220 2.50 6.12 1.54
C ILE A 220 1.97 5.00 2.41
N ILE A 221 2.66 4.71 3.53
CA ILE A 221 2.22 3.77 4.55
C ILE A 221 2.29 4.50 5.88
N THR A 222 1.18 4.58 6.61
CA THR A 222 1.08 5.30 7.88
C THR A 222 0.69 4.35 9.00
N THR A 223 1.41 4.42 10.10
CA THR A 223 1.15 3.66 11.33
C THR A 223 1.11 4.57 12.53
N TYR A 224 0.46 4.12 13.59
CA TYR A 224 0.48 4.77 14.88
C TYR A 224 1.07 3.85 15.96
N SER A 225 2.11 4.32 16.64
CA SER A 225 2.71 3.66 17.79
C SER A 225 2.03 4.15 19.06
N LYS A 226 1.33 3.24 19.77
CA LYS A 226 0.70 3.57 21.04
C LYS A 226 1.72 3.86 22.14
N ASP A 227 2.83 3.14 22.14
CA ASP A 227 3.87 3.24 23.15
C ASP A 227 4.61 4.59 23.08
N GLU A 228 4.85 5.06 21.86
CA GLU A 228 5.51 6.35 21.61
C GLU A 228 4.50 7.50 21.47
N ASN A 229 3.20 7.21 21.41
CA ASN A 229 2.13 8.14 21.06
C ASN A 229 2.46 8.90 19.75
N ALA A 230 2.93 8.19 18.74
CA ALA A 230 3.53 8.78 17.56
C ALA A 230 2.97 8.21 16.26
N ILE A 231 2.90 9.08 15.26
CA ILE A 231 2.59 8.73 13.87
C ILE A 231 3.90 8.51 13.13
N ASN A 232 3.97 7.40 12.39
CA ASN A 232 5.05 7.10 11.47
C ASN A 232 4.48 7.05 10.05
N MET A 233 5.01 7.88 9.17
CA MET A 233 4.56 7.94 7.77
C MET A 233 5.75 7.61 6.86
N TYR A 234 5.69 6.46 6.19
CA TYR A 234 6.70 6.00 5.25
C TYR A 234 6.27 6.40 3.85
N VAL A 235 7.10 7.15 3.16
CA VAL A 235 6.82 7.76 1.86
C VAL A 235 7.83 7.28 0.84
N VAL A 236 7.35 6.78 -0.29
CA VAL A 236 8.17 6.40 -1.43
C VAL A 236 7.72 7.17 -2.67
N ILE A 237 8.66 7.88 -3.27
CA ILE A 237 8.47 8.56 -4.55
C ILE A 237 8.88 7.59 -5.66
N ARG A 238 8.00 7.40 -6.61
CA ARG A 238 8.19 6.39 -7.67
C ARG A 238 8.78 7.02 -8.93
N LYS A 239 9.66 6.25 -9.60
CA LYS A 239 10.17 6.57 -10.94
C LYS A 239 9.23 6.13 -12.06
N ALA A 240 8.71 4.92 -11.89
CA ALA A 240 7.88 4.27 -12.90
C ALA A 240 6.79 3.42 -12.24
N PHE A 241 5.73 3.15 -12.99
CA PHE A 241 4.62 2.31 -12.55
C PHE A 241 5.05 0.84 -12.38
N ARG A 242 5.68 0.28 -13.41
CA ARG A 242 6.05 -1.14 -13.49
C ARG A 242 7.48 -1.31 -14.02
N PRO A 243 8.19 -2.35 -13.57
CA PRO A 243 9.52 -2.65 -14.07
C PRO A 243 9.47 -3.30 -15.46
N SER A 244 10.61 -3.35 -16.16
CA SER A 244 10.71 -3.95 -17.49
C SER A 244 10.31 -5.43 -17.50
N GLN A 245 10.58 -6.17 -16.43
CA GLN A 245 10.22 -7.58 -16.28
C GLN A 245 8.70 -7.83 -16.39
N TYR A 246 7.88 -6.83 -16.03
CA TYR A 246 6.42 -6.94 -16.18
C TYR A 246 6.02 -7.06 -17.66
N TYR A 247 6.71 -6.34 -18.54
CA TYR A 247 6.43 -6.27 -19.98
C TYR A 247 7.23 -7.26 -20.81
N ALA A 248 8.25 -7.89 -20.21
CA ALA A 248 9.10 -8.85 -20.89
C ALA A 248 8.32 -10.07 -21.40
N ASP A 249 8.89 -10.77 -22.36
CA ASP A 249 8.34 -11.99 -22.90
C ASP A 249 9.01 -13.24 -22.28
N SER A 250 8.30 -14.38 -22.30
CA SER A 250 8.80 -15.70 -21.95
C SER A 250 9.53 -15.79 -20.60
N CYS A 251 10.78 -16.28 -20.59
CA CYS A 251 11.52 -16.63 -19.37
C CYS A 251 11.94 -15.40 -18.51
N GLU A 252 12.09 -14.22 -19.10
CA GLU A 252 12.45 -13.01 -18.39
C GLU A 252 11.26 -12.32 -17.71
N LYS A 253 10.03 -12.72 -18.08
CA LYS A 253 8.82 -12.14 -17.52
C LYS A 253 8.66 -12.46 -16.05
N ILE A 254 8.50 -11.42 -15.23
CA ILE A 254 8.03 -11.49 -13.84
C ILE A 254 6.77 -10.65 -13.73
N LEU A 255 5.62 -11.29 -13.52
CA LEU A 255 4.35 -10.59 -13.40
C LEU A 255 4.24 -9.97 -12.00
N ILE A 256 4.90 -8.83 -11.81
CA ILE A 256 4.89 -8.06 -10.56
C ILE A 256 4.59 -6.59 -10.87
N SER A 257 3.70 -6.00 -10.09
CA SER A 257 3.30 -4.58 -10.24
C SER A 257 3.43 -3.89 -8.88
N PRO A 258 4.66 -3.42 -8.52
CA PRO A 258 4.92 -2.92 -7.19
C PRO A 258 4.02 -1.74 -6.79
N ALA A 259 3.45 -1.83 -5.59
CA ALA A 259 2.63 -0.84 -4.92
C ALA A 259 3.07 -0.71 -3.46
N SER A 260 2.28 -0.12 -2.57
CA SER A 260 2.66 0.04 -1.15
C SER A 260 2.98 -1.29 -0.45
N ALA A 261 2.28 -2.38 -0.77
CA ALA A 261 2.57 -3.69 -0.17
C ALA A 261 3.98 -4.16 -0.52
N GLU A 262 4.33 -4.11 -1.81
CA GLU A 262 5.65 -4.52 -2.29
C GLU A 262 6.76 -3.61 -1.77
N VAL A 263 6.52 -2.31 -1.75
CA VAL A 263 7.44 -1.34 -1.12
C VAL A 263 7.61 -1.63 0.36
N GLY A 264 6.55 -2.05 1.05
CA GLY A 264 6.56 -2.46 2.46
C GLY A 264 7.18 -3.84 2.73
N GLY A 265 7.65 -4.53 1.69
CA GLY A 265 8.35 -5.81 1.81
C GLY A 265 7.51 -7.06 1.53
N ILE A 266 6.24 -6.91 1.07
CA ILE A 266 5.38 -8.05 0.73
C ILE A 266 5.22 -8.14 -0.78
N LEU A 267 6.00 -8.98 -1.43
CA LEU A 267 5.96 -9.14 -2.88
C LEU A 267 4.89 -10.16 -3.30
N ILE A 268 3.90 -9.68 -4.02
CA ILE A 268 2.77 -10.52 -4.48
C ILE A 268 3.09 -11.09 -5.87
N THR A 269 3.20 -12.42 -5.95
CA THR A 269 3.39 -13.13 -7.20
C THR A 269 2.16 -13.98 -7.51
N PRO A 270 1.36 -13.62 -8.53
CA PRO A 270 0.16 -14.40 -8.87
C PRO A 270 0.46 -15.66 -9.70
N ARG A 271 1.68 -15.79 -10.26
CA ARG A 271 2.13 -16.96 -11.01
C ARG A 271 3.12 -17.76 -10.19
N GLU A 272 2.97 -19.08 -10.21
CA GLU A 272 3.86 -19.98 -9.48
C GLU A 272 5.31 -19.92 -9.96
N GLU A 273 5.50 -19.83 -11.27
CA GLU A 273 6.83 -19.71 -11.87
C GLU A 273 7.60 -18.48 -11.39
N ASP A 274 6.90 -17.32 -11.18
CA ASP A 274 7.52 -16.12 -10.64
C ASP A 274 7.88 -16.30 -9.17
N PHE A 275 6.97 -16.91 -8.39
CA PHE A 275 7.24 -17.22 -6.98
C PHE A 275 8.49 -18.09 -6.79
N GLN A 276 8.72 -19.03 -7.69
CA GLN A 276 9.88 -19.94 -7.60
C GLN A 276 11.18 -19.27 -8.05
N LYS A 277 11.15 -18.49 -9.14
CA LYS A 277 12.37 -18.00 -9.79
C LYS A 277 12.93 -16.70 -9.26
N ILE A 278 12.10 -15.82 -8.62
CA ILE A 278 12.56 -14.50 -8.15
C ILE A 278 13.77 -14.65 -7.21
N THR A 279 14.83 -13.94 -7.54
CA THR A 279 16.10 -13.86 -6.80
C THR A 279 16.24 -12.51 -6.08
N THR A 280 17.31 -12.36 -5.30
CA THR A 280 17.72 -11.08 -4.68
C THR A 280 18.03 -10.02 -5.74
N GLU A 281 18.69 -10.43 -6.82
CA GLU A 281 19.04 -9.57 -7.96
C GLU A 281 17.81 -9.07 -8.69
N ASP A 282 16.79 -9.94 -8.87
CA ASP A 282 15.51 -9.54 -9.45
C ASP A 282 14.82 -8.48 -8.60
N ILE A 283 14.79 -8.65 -7.27
CA ILE A 283 14.19 -7.68 -6.35
C ILE A 283 14.91 -6.33 -6.44
N LYS A 284 16.25 -6.31 -6.42
CA LYS A 284 17.04 -5.09 -6.61
C LYS A 284 16.74 -4.43 -7.96
N SER A 285 16.75 -5.22 -9.02
CA SER A 285 16.46 -4.73 -10.37
C SER A 285 15.04 -4.15 -10.48
N ILE A 286 14.04 -4.82 -9.93
CA ILE A 286 12.63 -4.37 -9.93
C ILE A 286 12.52 -3.02 -9.22
N PHE A 287 13.02 -2.92 -7.97
CA PHE A 287 12.85 -1.69 -7.20
C PHE A 287 13.69 -0.53 -7.72
N SER A 288 14.92 -0.76 -8.19
CA SER A 288 15.75 0.29 -8.78
C SER A 288 15.16 0.93 -10.03
N GLN A 289 14.31 0.20 -10.76
CA GLN A 289 13.58 0.72 -11.92
C GLN A 289 12.35 1.53 -11.51
N VAL A 290 11.67 1.18 -10.42
CA VAL A 290 10.39 1.77 -10.06
C VAL A 290 10.46 2.73 -8.86
N CYS A 291 11.54 2.75 -8.08
CA CYS A 291 11.80 3.65 -6.95
C CYS A 291 13.06 4.49 -7.19
N PHE A 292 13.16 5.65 -6.56
CA PHE A 292 14.38 6.45 -6.49
C PHE A 292 15.35 5.86 -5.47
#